data_3d6ffc4042bb2a1dad85f66366173f37
#
_entry.id   3d6ffc4042bb2a1dad85f66366173f37
#
_cell.length_a   1.000
_cell.length_b   1.000
_cell.length_c   1.000
_cell.angle_alpha   90.00
_cell.angle_beta   90.00
_cell.angle_gamma   90.00
#
_symmetry.space_group_name_H-M   'P 1'
#
loop_
_entity.id
_entity.type
_entity.pdbx_description
1 polymer ?
#
loop_
_entity_poly.entity_id
_entity_poly.type
_entity_poly.pdbx_seq_one_letter_code
_entity_poly.pdbx_strand_id
1 'polypeptide(L)'
;MGIIRVSKDKDNPYVVLNKTCLEDVKLSWQAKGLHSYLISKPDHWKIYVNDLYKRSKNGRDATANILRELIENGYITRTPCRDSNTNKMLGGYDYQVYE
;
A
#
# COMPACT_ATOMS: atom_id res chain seq x y z
N MET A 1 22.68 -3.73 -23.57
CA MET A 1 21.62 -3.20 -22.68
C MET A 1 20.33 -3.97 -22.93
N GLY A 2 19.71 -4.45 -21.87
CA GLY A 2 18.47 -5.22 -21.99
C GLY A 2 17.25 -4.34 -22.16
N ILE A 3 16.25 -4.86 -22.84
CA ILE A 3 14.95 -4.23 -23.00
C ILE A 3 13.95 -5.03 -22.17
N ILE A 4 13.22 -4.35 -21.28
CA ILE A 4 12.15 -4.98 -20.52
C ILE A 4 10.85 -4.79 -21.30
N ARG A 5 10.20 -5.89 -21.62
CA ARG A 5 8.92 -5.88 -22.32
C ARG A 5 7.85 -6.47 -21.41
N VAL A 6 6.68 -5.86 -21.41
CA VAL A 6 5.54 -6.34 -20.64
C VAL A 6 4.55 -6.96 -21.61
N SER A 7 4.21 -8.23 -21.35
CA SER A 7 3.15 -8.91 -22.09
C SER A 7 1.88 -8.83 -21.26
N LYS A 8 0.80 -8.33 -21.88
CA LYS A 8 -0.50 -8.22 -21.22
C LYS A 8 -1.45 -9.26 -21.76
N ASP A 9 -2.12 -9.95 -20.84
CA ASP A 9 -3.13 -10.93 -21.16
C ASP A 9 -4.51 -10.29 -20.99
N LYS A 10 -5.41 -10.52 -21.93
CA LYS A 10 -6.77 -9.98 -21.86
C LYS A 10 -7.56 -10.52 -20.67
N ASP A 11 -7.23 -11.73 -20.24
CA ASP A 11 -7.94 -12.40 -19.16
C ASP A 11 -7.41 -12.01 -17.77
N ASN A 12 -6.26 -11.32 -17.71
CA ASN A 12 -5.68 -10.88 -16.45
C ASN A 12 -6.07 -9.44 -16.16
N PRO A 13 -6.49 -9.14 -14.93
CA PRO A 13 -6.80 -7.77 -14.55
C PRO A 13 -5.56 -6.88 -14.56
N TYR A 14 -5.77 -5.61 -14.84
CA TYR A 14 -4.71 -4.61 -14.82
C TYR A 14 -5.17 -3.38 -14.03
N VAL A 15 -4.21 -2.50 -13.70
CA VAL A 15 -4.48 -1.28 -12.95
C VAL A 15 -3.94 -0.07 -13.71
N VAL A 16 -4.68 1.04 -13.63
CA VAL A 16 -4.22 2.34 -14.12
C VAL A 16 -3.70 3.13 -12.92
N LEU A 17 -2.47 3.60 -12.98
CA LEU A 17 -1.81 4.26 -11.87
C LEU A 17 -1.53 5.74 -12.17
N ASN A 18 -1.70 6.55 -11.12
CA ASN A 18 -1.21 7.93 -11.12
C ASN A 18 0.32 7.90 -11.01
N LYS A 19 1.00 8.70 -11.80
CA LYS A 19 2.46 8.69 -11.83
C LYS A 19 3.13 9.42 -10.67
N THR A 20 2.39 10.20 -9.89
CA THR A 20 2.97 11.04 -8.84
C THR A 20 3.86 10.25 -7.89
N CYS A 21 3.35 9.15 -7.36
CA CYS A 21 4.13 8.30 -6.46
C CYS A 21 5.27 7.60 -7.19
N LEU A 22 4.99 7.09 -8.40
CA LEU A 22 5.99 6.35 -9.18
C LEU A 22 7.20 7.20 -9.55
N GLU A 23 7.01 8.50 -9.74
CA GLU A 23 8.08 9.41 -10.13
C GLU A 23 8.71 10.13 -8.95
N ASP A 24 8.26 9.89 -7.72
CA ASP A 24 8.78 10.55 -6.53
C ASP A 24 10.16 9.98 -6.18
N VAL A 25 11.18 10.79 -6.35
CA VAL A 25 12.57 10.37 -6.11
C VAL A 25 12.91 10.19 -4.63
N LYS A 26 12.01 10.62 -3.74
CA LYS A 26 12.20 10.43 -2.29
C LYS A 26 11.79 9.04 -1.83
N LEU A 27 11.15 8.24 -2.68
CA LEU A 27 10.66 6.92 -2.34
C LEU A 27 11.58 5.83 -2.86
N SER A 28 11.70 4.75 -2.08
CA SER A 28 12.36 3.54 -2.53
C SER A 28 11.52 2.82 -3.58
N TRP A 29 12.14 1.93 -4.34
CA TRP A 29 11.41 1.06 -5.27
C TRP A 29 10.38 0.20 -4.55
N GLN A 30 10.70 -0.26 -3.33
CA GLN A 30 9.79 -1.05 -2.50
C GLN A 30 8.54 -0.25 -2.12
N ALA A 31 8.71 1.02 -1.73
CA ALA A 31 7.57 1.87 -1.39
C ALA A 31 6.67 2.11 -2.60
N LYS A 32 7.25 2.35 -3.77
CA LYS A 32 6.49 2.50 -5.02
C LYS A 32 5.70 1.24 -5.35
N GLY A 33 6.32 0.07 -5.16
CA GLY A 33 5.67 -1.21 -5.39
C GLY A 33 4.50 -1.46 -4.45
N LEU A 34 4.69 -1.23 -3.16
CA LEU A 34 3.62 -1.42 -2.18
C LEU A 34 2.47 -0.45 -2.44
N HIS A 35 2.76 0.82 -2.71
CA HIS A 35 1.73 1.81 -3.03
C HIS A 35 0.91 1.38 -4.24
N SER A 36 1.57 0.94 -5.30
CA SER A 36 0.89 0.47 -6.51
C SER A 36 0.00 -0.73 -6.22
N TYR A 37 0.47 -1.66 -5.40
CA TYR A 37 -0.32 -2.82 -4.98
C TYR A 37 -1.59 -2.40 -4.25
N LEU A 38 -1.47 -1.46 -3.30
CA LEU A 38 -2.61 -0.98 -2.52
C LEU A 38 -3.63 -0.24 -3.38
N ILE A 39 -3.16 0.60 -4.30
CA ILE A 39 -4.03 1.34 -5.23
C ILE A 39 -4.76 0.38 -6.17
N SER A 40 -4.20 -0.79 -6.46
CA SER A 40 -4.83 -1.79 -7.31
C SER A 40 -6.09 -2.42 -6.70
N LYS A 41 -6.31 -2.22 -5.40
CA LYS A 41 -7.46 -2.81 -4.71
C LYS A 41 -8.71 -1.94 -4.90
N PRO A 42 -9.92 -2.56 -4.87
CA PRO A 42 -11.17 -1.80 -5.01
C PRO A 42 -11.35 -0.79 -3.89
N ASP A 43 -12.14 0.25 -4.17
CA ASP A 43 -12.57 1.19 -3.14
C ASP A 43 -13.25 0.42 -1.98
N HIS A 44 -13.06 0.91 -0.76
CA HIS A 44 -13.60 0.31 0.46
C HIS A 44 -12.99 -1.05 0.81
N TRP A 45 -11.94 -1.49 0.09
CA TRP A 45 -11.22 -2.70 0.47
C TRP A 45 -10.45 -2.44 1.77
N LYS A 46 -10.71 -3.28 2.77
CA LYS A 46 -10.06 -3.13 4.07
C LYS A 46 -8.69 -3.78 4.06
N ILE A 47 -7.68 -3.02 4.48
CA ILE A 47 -6.32 -3.50 4.57
C ILE A 47 -6.05 -3.90 6.02
N TYR A 48 -5.85 -5.20 6.24
CA TYR A 48 -5.41 -5.71 7.52
C TYR A 48 -3.91 -5.91 7.45
N VAL A 49 -3.17 -5.21 8.31
CA VAL A 49 -1.70 -5.20 8.24
C VAL A 49 -1.12 -6.61 8.39
N ASN A 50 -1.72 -7.43 9.26
CA ASN A 50 -1.28 -8.81 9.43
C ASN A 50 -1.43 -9.64 8.15
N ASP A 51 -2.48 -9.38 7.36
CA ASP A 51 -2.67 -10.05 6.08
C ASP A 51 -1.70 -9.49 5.03
N LEU A 52 -1.42 -8.19 5.09
CA LEU A 52 -0.49 -7.55 4.17
C LEU A 52 0.90 -8.18 4.25
N TYR A 53 1.36 -8.51 5.45
CA TYR A 53 2.66 -9.15 5.64
C TYR A 53 2.77 -10.49 4.92
N LYS A 54 1.65 -11.14 4.65
CA LYS A 54 1.59 -12.43 3.97
C LYS A 54 1.50 -12.33 2.45
N ARG A 55 1.35 -11.10 1.92
CA ARG A 55 1.14 -10.88 0.49
C ARG A 55 2.42 -10.80 -0.31
N SER A 56 3.56 -10.82 0.36
CA SER A 56 4.86 -10.82 -0.30
C SER A 56 5.85 -11.64 0.55
N LYS A 57 6.98 -11.95 -0.05
CA LYS A 57 8.05 -12.68 0.65
C LYS A 57 8.88 -11.79 1.57
N ASN A 58 8.64 -10.48 1.58
CA ASN A 58 9.43 -9.54 2.36
C ASN A 58 9.27 -9.75 3.87
N GLY A 59 8.13 -10.27 4.32
CA GLY A 59 7.89 -10.51 5.71
C GLY A 59 7.44 -9.27 6.47
N ARG A 60 7.28 -9.46 7.78
CA ARG A 60 6.63 -8.47 8.65
C ARG A 60 7.44 -7.17 8.78
N ASP A 61 8.72 -7.28 9.16
CA ASP A 61 9.51 -6.11 9.49
C ASP A 61 9.80 -5.26 8.25
N ALA A 62 10.14 -5.89 7.14
CA ALA A 62 10.37 -5.20 5.89
C ALA A 62 9.11 -4.48 5.41
N THR A 63 7.96 -5.15 5.45
CA THR A 63 6.68 -4.55 5.05
C THR A 63 6.32 -3.38 5.95
N ALA A 64 6.52 -3.51 7.26
CA ALA A 64 6.26 -2.43 8.21
C ALA A 64 7.11 -1.20 7.92
N ASN A 65 8.38 -1.39 7.57
CA ASN A 65 9.28 -0.29 7.23
C ASN A 65 8.87 0.40 5.92
N ILE A 66 8.44 -0.36 4.94
CA ILE A 66 7.94 0.20 3.66
C ILE A 66 6.67 1.01 3.91
N LEU A 67 5.76 0.48 4.72
CA LEU A 67 4.53 1.18 5.09
C LEU A 67 4.84 2.50 5.79
N ARG A 68 5.79 2.50 6.71
CA ARG A 68 6.23 3.71 7.42
C ARG A 68 6.80 4.74 6.46
N GLU A 69 7.58 4.32 5.48
CA GLU A 69 8.13 5.22 4.45
C GLU A 69 7.01 5.95 3.70
N LEU A 70 5.95 5.23 3.32
CA LEU A 70 4.80 5.82 2.64
C LEU A 70 4.03 6.78 3.55
N ILE A 71 3.92 6.46 4.83
CA ILE A 71 3.28 7.35 5.81
C ILE A 71 4.08 8.63 5.97
N GLU A 72 5.39 8.53 6.11
CA GLU A 72 6.27 9.69 6.30
C GLU A 72 6.27 10.62 5.09
N ASN A 73 6.04 10.09 3.90
CA ASN A 73 5.99 10.87 2.66
C ASN A 73 4.58 11.30 2.25
N GLY A 74 3.58 11.04 3.08
CA GLY A 74 2.23 11.56 2.89
C GLY A 74 1.32 10.76 1.96
N TYR A 75 1.73 9.58 1.50
CA TYR A 75 0.91 8.74 0.63
C TYR A 75 -0.07 7.86 1.39
N ILE A 76 0.18 7.66 2.67
CA ILE A 76 -0.71 6.91 3.56
C ILE A 76 -0.88 7.68 4.85
N THR A 77 -2.11 7.75 5.34
CA THR A 77 -2.38 8.22 6.70
C THR A 77 -3.00 7.08 7.50
N ARG A 78 -2.82 7.11 8.81
CA ARG A 78 -3.42 6.11 9.69
C ARG A 78 -4.06 6.79 10.89
N THR A 79 -5.18 6.24 11.33
CA THR A 79 -5.87 6.69 12.53
C THR A 79 -6.15 5.49 13.43
N PRO A 80 -6.03 5.64 14.77
CA PRO A 80 -6.36 4.54 15.67
C PRO A 80 -7.82 4.13 15.53
N CYS A 81 -8.10 2.83 15.54
CA CYS A 81 -9.45 2.31 15.55
C CYS A 81 -10.06 2.55 16.93
N ARG A 82 -11.31 3.07 16.95
CA ARG A 82 -12.06 3.31 18.20
C ARG A 82 -13.46 2.76 18.08
N ASP A 83 -13.98 2.28 19.21
CA ASP A 83 -15.39 1.90 19.30
C ASP A 83 -16.23 3.18 19.28
N SER A 84 -17.17 3.28 18.35
CA SER A 84 -18.03 4.45 18.20
C SER A 84 -18.98 4.63 19.39
N ASN A 85 -19.34 3.56 20.10
CA ASN A 85 -20.27 3.61 21.24
C ASN A 85 -19.59 3.97 22.55
N THR A 86 -18.37 3.46 22.78
CA THR A 86 -17.66 3.64 24.05
C THR A 86 -16.45 4.55 23.92
N ASN A 87 -16.06 4.90 22.68
CA ASN A 87 -14.87 5.68 22.38
C ASN A 87 -13.57 5.04 22.88
N LYS A 88 -13.60 3.72 23.11
CA LYS A 88 -12.40 2.98 23.51
C LYS A 88 -11.57 2.59 22.29
N MET A 89 -10.27 2.52 22.50
CA MET A 89 -9.35 2.00 21.48
C MET A 89 -9.62 0.52 21.24
N LEU A 90 -9.85 0.15 19.99
CA LEU A 90 -10.04 -1.26 19.61
C LEU A 90 -8.73 -1.95 19.25
N GLY A 91 -7.62 -1.20 19.28
CA GLY A 91 -6.33 -1.69 18.80
C GLY A 91 -6.22 -1.58 17.28
N GLY A 92 -4.99 -1.49 16.80
CA GLY A 92 -4.73 -1.34 15.38
C GLY A 92 -5.06 0.04 14.83
N TYR A 93 -5.01 0.16 13.51
CA TYR A 93 -5.20 1.43 12.80
C TYR A 93 -6.03 1.22 11.54
N ASP A 94 -6.79 2.24 11.18
CA ASP A 94 -7.37 2.37 9.86
C ASP A 94 -6.40 3.16 8.97
N TYR A 95 -6.22 2.70 7.76
CA TYR A 95 -5.30 3.30 6.80
C TYR A 95 -6.04 3.90 5.61
N GLN A 96 -5.62 5.09 5.20
CA GLN A 96 -6.12 5.73 3.99
C GLN A 96 -4.94 5.90 3.03
N VAL A 97 -5.09 5.38 1.81
CA VAL A 97 -4.06 5.44 0.77
C VAL A 97 -4.45 6.49 -0.24
N TYR A 98 -3.52 7.36 -0.60
CA TYR A 98 -3.74 8.45 -1.55
C TYR A 98 -2.90 8.24 -2.81
N GLU A 99 -3.48 8.59 -3.94
CA GLU A 99 -2.73 8.64 -5.18
C GLU A 99 -1.77 9.82 -5.17
#